data_566ccb6744c881685787f750fb42f95c
#
_entry.id   566ccb6744c881685787f750fb42f95c
#
_cell.length_a   1.000
_cell.length_b   1.000
_cell.length_c   1.000
_cell.angle_alpha   90.00
_cell.angle_beta   90.00
_cell.angle_gamma   90.00
#
_symmetry.space_group_name_H-M   'P 1'
#
loop_
_entity.id
_entity.type
_entity.pdbx_description
1 polymer ?
#
loop_
_entity_poly.entity_id
_entity_poly.type
_entity_poly.pdbx_seq_one_letter_code
_entity_poly.pdbx_strand_id
1 'polypeptide(L)'
;VTAEPAPIFGVFVPQGWKLEFAGVPDPREQWRLAVDVAVRAETLGFDSIWVYDHFHNVPKPSHESVFECWTTMAAISQRTTTIRLGQMVGCNLYRPPALLAKITSTLDVISGGRLDWGIGAGWYENECRGYGYPFPVPKERIAMLQEAVEIVLSMWSQPETT
;
A
#
# COMPACT_ATOMS: atom_id res chain seq x y z
N VAL A 1 28.59 -21.35 -15.22
CA VAL A 1 27.25 -20.89 -15.64
C VAL A 1 26.53 -20.51 -14.36
N THR A 2 26.41 -19.22 -14.08
CA THR A 2 25.56 -18.75 -12.97
C THR A 2 24.13 -19.01 -13.36
N ALA A 3 23.40 -19.80 -12.55
CA ALA A 3 21.99 -20.02 -12.77
C ALA A 3 21.26 -18.66 -12.76
N GLU A 4 20.35 -18.43 -13.71
CA GLU A 4 19.51 -17.26 -13.68
C GLU A 4 18.67 -17.26 -12.38
N PRO A 5 18.46 -16.10 -11.74
CA PRO A 5 17.62 -16.05 -10.56
C PRO A 5 16.20 -16.54 -10.89
N ALA A 6 15.62 -17.31 -9.99
CA ALA A 6 14.24 -17.74 -10.14
C ALA A 6 13.29 -16.55 -10.22
N PRO A 7 12.21 -16.62 -11.01
CA PRO A 7 11.22 -15.54 -11.06
C PRO A 7 10.55 -15.34 -9.70
N ILE A 8 10.27 -14.09 -9.36
CA ILE A 8 9.58 -13.69 -8.13
C ILE A 8 8.11 -13.42 -8.48
N PHE A 9 7.18 -13.98 -7.72
CA PHE A 9 5.75 -13.87 -7.94
C PHE A 9 5.06 -13.08 -6.82
N GLY A 10 4.34 -12.04 -7.19
CA GLY A 10 3.46 -11.31 -6.28
C GLY A 10 2.01 -11.39 -6.70
N VAL A 11 1.10 -11.23 -5.75
CA VAL A 11 -0.35 -11.21 -5.99
C VAL A 11 -1.01 -10.02 -5.30
N PHE A 12 -1.99 -9.41 -5.95
CA PHE A 12 -2.82 -8.38 -5.31
C PHE A 12 -3.86 -9.02 -4.40
N VAL A 13 -3.96 -8.49 -3.20
CA VAL A 13 -5.04 -8.85 -2.27
C VAL A 13 -6.29 -8.05 -2.64
N PRO A 14 -7.48 -8.66 -2.65
CA PRO A 14 -8.73 -7.93 -2.83
C PRO A 14 -8.88 -6.84 -1.78
N GLN A 15 -9.14 -5.61 -2.23
CA GLN A 15 -9.23 -4.44 -1.36
C GLN A 15 -10.50 -3.61 -1.63
N GLY A 16 -11.19 -3.89 -2.75
CA GLY A 16 -12.39 -3.21 -3.20
C GLY A 16 -12.13 -2.11 -4.24
N TRP A 17 -10.87 -1.76 -4.49
CA TRP A 17 -10.52 -0.68 -5.42
C TRP A 17 -11.02 -0.95 -6.86
N LYS A 18 -10.94 -2.18 -7.33
CA LYS A 18 -11.41 -2.60 -8.66
C LYS A 18 -12.72 -3.38 -8.60
N LEU A 19 -13.55 -3.11 -7.58
CA LEU A 19 -14.83 -3.77 -7.37
C LEU A 19 -14.69 -5.28 -7.09
N GLU A 20 -13.57 -5.71 -6.49
CA GLU A 20 -13.29 -7.12 -6.21
C GLU A 20 -14.30 -7.74 -5.26
N PHE A 21 -15.02 -6.92 -4.50
CA PHE A 21 -16.05 -7.36 -3.58
C PHE A 21 -17.49 -7.27 -4.15
N ALA A 22 -17.61 -6.99 -5.45
CA ALA A 22 -18.94 -6.93 -6.08
C ALA A 22 -19.71 -8.25 -5.83
N GLY A 23 -20.93 -8.12 -5.27
CA GLY A 23 -21.74 -9.28 -4.91
C GLY A 23 -21.48 -9.86 -3.50
N VAL A 24 -20.57 -9.30 -2.72
CA VAL A 24 -20.37 -9.64 -1.31
C VAL A 24 -20.83 -8.46 -0.44
N PRO A 25 -22.07 -8.48 0.06
CA PRO A 25 -22.66 -7.31 0.71
C PRO A 25 -22.16 -7.03 2.14
N ASP A 26 -21.65 -8.04 2.84
CA ASP A 26 -21.16 -7.89 4.22
C ASP A 26 -19.68 -7.45 4.23
N PRO A 27 -19.35 -6.22 4.72
CA PRO A 27 -17.95 -5.76 4.81
C PRO A 27 -17.05 -6.66 5.66
N ARG A 28 -17.61 -7.39 6.62
CA ARG A 28 -16.83 -8.35 7.43
C ARG A 28 -16.45 -9.59 6.63
N GLU A 29 -17.32 -10.01 5.71
CA GLU A 29 -17.02 -11.10 4.78
C GLU A 29 -15.98 -10.65 3.75
N GLN A 30 -16.11 -9.44 3.20
CA GLN A 30 -15.10 -8.83 2.33
C GLN A 30 -13.72 -8.80 2.98
N TRP A 31 -13.66 -8.41 4.26
CA TRP A 31 -12.40 -8.42 5.02
C TRP A 31 -11.85 -9.84 5.20
N ARG A 32 -12.69 -10.82 5.52
CA ARG A 32 -12.24 -12.22 5.62
C ARG A 32 -11.65 -12.71 4.30
N LEU A 33 -12.30 -12.42 3.18
CA LEU A 33 -11.81 -12.79 1.85
C LEU A 33 -10.44 -12.16 1.58
N ALA A 34 -10.23 -10.88 1.90
CA ALA A 34 -8.95 -10.22 1.76
C ALA A 34 -7.84 -10.95 2.55
N VAL A 35 -8.10 -11.27 3.81
CA VAL A 35 -7.15 -12.01 4.67
C VAL A 35 -6.90 -13.42 4.15
N ASP A 36 -7.95 -14.13 3.73
CA ASP A 36 -7.85 -15.51 3.24
C ASP A 36 -7.00 -15.59 1.96
N VAL A 37 -7.13 -14.60 1.06
CA VAL A 37 -6.28 -14.51 -0.14
C VAL A 37 -4.81 -14.32 0.27
N ALA A 38 -4.51 -13.45 1.22
CA ALA A 38 -3.14 -13.22 1.67
C ALA A 38 -2.51 -14.48 2.30
N VAL A 39 -3.24 -15.13 3.21
CA VAL A 39 -2.79 -16.38 3.85
C VAL A 39 -2.65 -17.51 2.83
N ARG A 40 -3.57 -17.58 1.87
CA ARG A 40 -3.49 -18.59 0.80
C ARG A 40 -2.32 -18.33 -0.11
N ALA A 41 -2.02 -17.08 -0.45
CA ALA A 41 -0.85 -16.73 -1.25
C ALA A 41 0.44 -17.17 -0.57
N GLU A 42 0.60 -16.92 0.72
CA GLU A 42 1.74 -17.41 1.51
C GLU A 42 1.85 -18.95 1.46
N THR A 43 0.74 -19.65 1.71
CA THR A 43 0.70 -21.11 1.68
C THR A 43 1.07 -21.70 0.32
N LEU A 44 0.75 -21.01 -0.76
CA LEU A 44 1.05 -21.42 -2.14
C LEU A 44 2.47 -21.02 -2.58
N GLY A 45 3.25 -20.32 -1.76
CA GLY A 45 4.63 -19.95 -2.04
C GLY A 45 4.78 -18.71 -2.92
N PHE A 46 3.80 -17.80 -2.93
CA PHE A 46 4.02 -16.46 -3.48
C PHE A 46 5.02 -15.70 -2.63
N ASP A 47 5.87 -14.90 -3.28
CA ASP A 47 6.93 -14.13 -2.61
C ASP A 47 6.36 -12.87 -1.92
N SER A 48 5.31 -12.28 -2.48
CA SER A 48 4.76 -11.01 -1.99
C SER A 48 3.27 -10.85 -2.25
N ILE A 49 2.63 -10.07 -1.38
CA ILE A 49 1.28 -9.54 -1.59
C ILE A 49 1.33 -8.03 -1.77
N TRP A 50 0.38 -7.51 -2.53
CA TRP A 50 0.30 -6.11 -2.88
C TRP A 50 -1.09 -5.55 -2.64
N VAL A 51 -1.14 -4.28 -2.22
CA VAL A 51 -2.36 -3.50 -2.07
C VAL A 51 -2.24 -2.16 -2.80
N TYR A 52 -3.36 -1.49 -3.01
CA TYR A 52 -3.42 -0.15 -3.60
C TYR A 52 -3.61 0.90 -2.52
N ASP A 53 -3.03 2.09 -2.68
CA ASP A 53 -3.27 3.23 -1.80
C ASP A 53 -4.36 4.13 -2.40
N HIS A 54 -5.61 3.67 -2.29
CA HIS A 54 -6.80 4.33 -2.79
C HIS A 54 -7.93 4.30 -1.76
N PHE A 55 -8.82 5.28 -1.83
CA PHE A 55 -10.00 5.43 -0.96
C PHE A 55 -11.31 5.21 -1.70
N HIS A 56 -11.30 5.38 -3.02
CA HIS A 56 -12.43 5.16 -3.89
C HIS A 56 -12.14 4.02 -4.87
N ASN A 57 -13.18 3.29 -5.25
CA ASN A 57 -13.09 2.32 -6.33
C ASN A 57 -13.12 3.00 -7.72
N VAL A 58 -12.66 2.25 -8.72
CA VAL A 58 -12.62 2.69 -10.12
C VAL A 58 -13.55 1.82 -10.98
N PRO A 59 -14.02 2.30 -12.15
CA PRO A 59 -13.68 3.57 -12.81
C PRO A 59 -14.39 4.81 -12.25
N LYS A 60 -15.40 4.61 -11.41
CA LYS A 60 -16.14 5.68 -10.73
C LYS A 60 -16.38 5.28 -9.28
N PRO A 61 -16.35 6.24 -8.35
CA PRO A 61 -16.72 5.98 -6.97
C PRO A 61 -18.10 5.36 -6.86
N SER A 62 -18.24 4.34 -6.02
CA SER A 62 -19.51 3.69 -5.66
C SER A 62 -19.61 3.55 -4.15
N HIS A 63 -20.71 2.97 -3.66
CA HIS A 63 -20.91 2.69 -2.22
C HIS A 63 -20.25 1.38 -1.77
N GLU A 64 -19.39 0.79 -2.59
CA GLU A 64 -18.66 -0.42 -2.25
C GLU A 64 -17.46 -0.09 -1.34
N SER A 65 -17.13 -0.99 -0.44
CA SER A 65 -16.00 -0.82 0.48
C SER A 65 -14.67 -0.75 -0.27
N VAL A 66 -13.80 0.15 0.17
CA VAL A 66 -12.37 0.13 -0.17
C VAL A 66 -11.60 0.18 1.15
N PHE A 67 -10.79 -0.83 1.43
CA PHE A 67 -10.01 -0.89 2.66
C PHE A 67 -8.74 -0.03 2.54
N GLU A 68 -8.46 0.74 3.59
CA GLU A 68 -7.28 1.62 3.64
C GLU A 68 -5.98 0.79 3.64
N CYS A 69 -5.03 1.24 2.85
CA CYS A 69 -3.81 0.53 2.49
C CYS A 69 -2.97 0.08 3.71
N TRP A 70 -2.55 1.02 4.55
CA TRP A 70 -1.62 0.76 5.65
C TRP A 70 -2.25 -0.05 6.78
N THR A 71 -3.51 0.24 7.08
CA THR A 71 -4.31 -0.53 8.06
C THR A 71 -4.50 -1.97 7.59
N THR A 72 -4.77 -2.16 6.29
CA THR A 72 -4.90 -3.49 5.68
C THR A 72 -3.60 -4.27 5.80
N MET A 73 -2.46 -3.69 5.41
CA MET A 73 -1.16 -4.36 5.50
C MET A 73 -0.78 -4.68 6.94
N ALA A 74 -1.03 -3.76 7.88
CA ALA A 74 -0.74 -4.00 9.30
C ALA A 74 -1.53 -5.19 9.84
N ALA A 75 -2.81 -5.28 9.51
CA ALA A 75 -3.66 -6.40 9.95
C ALA A 75 -3.26 -7.73 9.28
N ILE A 76 -2.96 -7.73 7.98
CA ILE A 76 -2.52 -8.92 7.25
C ILE A 76 -1.14 -9.39 7.74
N SER A 77 -0.23 -8.47 8.10
CA SER A 77 1.09 -8.82 8.62
C SER A 77 1.04 -9.72 9.87
N GLN A 78 -0.05 -9.60 10.65
CA GLN A 78 -0.27 -10.42 11.85
C GLN A 78 -0.97 -11.76 11.56
N ARG A 79 -1.32 -12.00 10.31
CA ARG A 79 -1.95 -13.25 9.84
C ARG A 79 -1.04 -14.05 8.90
N THR A 80 0.11 -13.49 8.57
CA THR A 80 1.15 -14.08 7.70
C THR A 80 2.49 -14.03 8.43
N THR A 81 3.46 -14.83 7.99
CA THR A 81 4.75 -15.00 8.70
C THR A 81 5.97 -14.76 7.82
N THR A 82 5.89 -15.05 6.54
CA THR A 82 7.04 -15.04 5.61
C THR A 82 6.84 -14.18 4.37
N ILE A 83 5.60 -14.13 3.84
CA ILE A 83 5.28 -13.39 2.62
C ILE A 83 5.54 -11.88 2.81
N ARG A 84 6.18 -11.25 1.83
CA ARG A 84 6.43 -9.81 1.85
C ARG A 84 5.14 -9.03 1.58
N LEU A 85 5.10 -7.80 2.07
CA LEU A 85 3.91 -6.94 1.99
C LEU A 85 4.31 -5.63 1.34
N GLY A 86 3.60 -5.24 0.28
CA GLY A 86 3.87 -3.98 -0.40
C GLY A 86 2.61 -3.26 -0.85
N GLN A 87 2.77 -1.99 -1.12
CA GLN A 87 1.76 -1.20 -1.81
C GLN A 87 2.27 -0.79 -3.20
N MET A 88 1.39 -0.83 -4.17
CA MET A 88 1.73 -0.47 -5.55
C MET A 88 0.75 0.60 -6.06
N VAL A 89 1.03 1.87 -5.78
CA VAL A 89 2.08 2.41 -4.90
C VAL A 89 1.46 3.41 -3.94
N GLY A 90 2.12 3.73 -2.83
CA GLY A 90 1.68 4.76 -1.88
C GLY A 90 1.54 6.12 -2.55
N CYS A 91 0.45 6.83 -2.30
CA CYS A 91 0.23 8.18 -2.83
C CYS A 91 0.88 9.22 -1.92
N ASN A 92 1.88 9.93 -2.45
CA ASN A 92 2.61 10.96 -1.70
C ASN A 92 1.72 12.11 -1.19
N LEU A 93 0.58 12.33 -1.82
CA LEU A 93 -0.31 13.46 -1.47
C LEU A 93 -1.18 13.19 -0.23
N TYR A 94 -1.32 11.94 0.21
CA TYR A 94 -2.26 11.59 1.26
C TYR A 94 -1.70 11.72 2.68
N ARG A 95 -0.36 11.74 2.82
CA ARG A 95 0.28 11.76 4.14
C ARG A 95 1.52 12.65 4.16
N PRO A 96 1.70 13.47 5.20
CA PRO A 96 2.98 14.17 5.39
C PRO A 96 4.15 13.16 5.43
N PRO A 97 5.30 13.47 4.82
CA PRO A 97 6.44 12.54 4.73
C PRO A 97 6.91 11.98 6.07
N ALA A 98 6.95 12.83 7.12
CA ALA A 98 7.34 12.40 8.45
C ALA A 98 6.36 11.37 9.06
N LEU A 99 5.05 11.55 8.84
CA LEU A 99 4.04 10.57 9.25
C LEU A 99 4.20 9.27 8.44
N LEU A 100 4.44 9.37 7.14
CA LEU A 100 4.66 8.22 6.28
C LEU A 100 5.88 7.41 6.73
N ALA A 101 7.00 8.08 7.04
CA ALA A 101 8.19 7.44 7.59
C ALA A 101 7.88 6.68 8.90
N LYS A 102 7.04 7.25 9.77
CA LYS A 102 6.63 6.61 11.01
C LYS A 102 5.72 5.40 10.77
N ILE A 103 4.75 5.50 9.86
CA ILE A 103 3.86 4.39 9.48
C ILE A 103 4.67 3.22 8.92
N THR A 104 5.53 3.50 7.95
CA THR A 104 6.33 2.48 7.26
C THR A 104 7.31 1.79 8.21
N SER A 105 8.06 2.53 9.03
CA SER A 105 8.97 1.94 10.01
C SER A 105 8.22 1.10 11.06
N THR A 106 7.02 1.54 11.47
CA THR A 106 6.18 0.76 12.39
C THR A 106 5.71 -0.53 11.75
N LEU A 107 5.21 -0.46 10.51
CA LEU A 107 4.77 -1.66 9.79
C LEU A 107 5.94 -2.63 9.53
N ASP A 108 7.11 -2.12 9.21
CA ASP A 108 8.30 -2.96 9.04
C ASP A 108 8.64 -3.73 10.31
N VAL A 109 8.64 -3.06 11.47
CA VAL A 109 8.85 -3.71 12.77
C VAL A 109 7.80 -4.76 13.07
N ILE A 110 6.50 -4.45 12.96
CA ILE A 110 5.43 -5.40 13.30
C ILE A 110 5.31 -6.55 12.31
N SER A 111 5.81 -6.38 11.08
CA SER A 111 5.87 -7.45 10.07
C SER A 111 7.16 -8.28 10.17
N GLY A 112 8.15 -7.88 10.97
CA GLY A 112 9.44 -8.54 11.06
C GLY A 112 10.33 -8.31 9.83
N GLY A 113 10.35 -7.11 9.27
CA GLY A 113 11.22 -6.72 8.14
C GLY A 113 10.67 -7.12 6.77
N ARG A 114 9.35 -7.34 6.65
CA ARG A 114 8.72 -7.84 5.41
C ARG A 114 8.10 -6.73 4.54
N LEU A 115 8.28 -5.45 4.88
CA LEU A 115 7.72 -4.35 4.12
C LEU A 115 8.51 -4.10 2.84
N ASP A 116 7.79 -4.00 1.71
CA ASP A 116 8.26 -3.41 0.45
C ASP A 116 7.56 -2.06 0.25
N TRP A 117 8.32 -0.97 0.41
CA TRP A 117 7.76 0.37 0.31
C TRP A 117 7.87 0.91 -1.11
N GLY A 118 6.72 1.12 -1.75
CA GLY A 118 6.61 1.84 -3.01
C GLY A 118 5.91 3.18 -2.83
N ILE A 119 6.31 4.22 -3.57
CA ILE A 119 5.69 5.55 -3.50
C ILE A 119 5.59 6.18 -4.88
N GLY A 120 4.54 6.96 -5.11
CA GLY A 120 4.28 7.68 -6.35
C GLY A 120 3.73 9.08 -6.13
N ALA A 121 3.82 9.91 -7.16
CA ALA A 121 3.42 11.32 -7.11
C ALA A 121 1.90 11.56 -7.00
N GLY A 122 1.08 10.51 -7.11
CA GLY A 122 -0.38 10.62 -7.18
C GLY A 122 -0.88 10.92 -8.59
N TRP A 123 -2.04 10.40 -8.92
CA TRP A 123 -2.64 10.56 -10.25
C TRP A 123 -4.16 10.76 -10.21
N TYR A 124 -4.84 10.26 -9.17
CA TYR A 124 -6.29 10.23 -9.10
C TYR A 124 -6.85 11.50 -8.43
N GLU A 125 -6.99 12.55 -9.24
CA GLU A 125 -7.44 13.88 -8.79
C GLU A 125 -8.80 13.85 -8.07
N ASN A 126 -9.74 13.03 -8.57
CA ASN A 126 -11.08 12.95 -7.99
C ASN A 126 -11.05 12.51 -6.51
N GLU A 127 -10.16 11.60 -6.18
CA GLU A 127 -9.97 11.10 -4.82
C GLU A 127 -9.32 12.17 -3.92
N CYS A 128 -8.26 12.84 -4.41
CA CYS A 128 -7.64 13.93 -3.69
C CYS A 128 -8.67 15.03 -3.36
N ARG A 129 -9.45 15.45 -4.33
CA ARG A 129 -10.50 16.46 -4.13
C ARG A 129 -11.59 16.00 -3.16
N GLY A 130 -12.03 14.76 -3.27
CA GLY A 130 -13.05 14.17 -2.41
C GLY A 130 -12.66 14.12 -0.93
N TYR A 131 -11.37 13.93 -0.65
CA TYR A 131 -10.82 13.88 0.71
C TYR A 131 -10.14 15.18 1.16
N GLY A 132 -10.22 16.25 0.37
CA GLY A 132 -9.65 17.55 0.72
C GLY A 132 -8.12 17.63 0.62
N TYR A 133 -7.49 16.72 -0.10
CA TYR A 133 -6.05 16.79 -0.37
C TYR A 133 -5.76 17.74 -1.53
N PRO A 134 -4.65 18.48 -1.48
CA PRO A 134 -4.20 19.28 -2.62
C PRO A 134 -3.87 18.39 -3.81
N PHE A 135 -4.13 18.90 -5.02
CA PHE A 135 -3.73 18.23 -6.25
C PHE A 135 -2.98 19.21 -7.16
N PRO A 136 -1.70 19.47 -6.89
CA PRO A 136 -0.87 20.37 -7.69
C PRO A 136 -0.64 19.86 -9.09
N VAL A 137 -0.07 20.73 -9.95
CA VAL A 137 0.33 20.33 -11.31
C VAL A 137 1.40 19.23 -11.29
N PRO A 138 1.54 18.42 -12.34
CA PRO A 138 2.45 17.26 -12.34
C PRO A 138 3.89 17.59 -11.95
N LYS A 139 4.43 18.73 -12.39
CA LYS A 139 5.78 19.17 -12.05
C LYS A 139 5.98 19.33 -10.53
N GLU A 140 5.01 19.94 -9.87
CA GLU A 140 5.04 20.14 -8.41
C GLU A 140 4.89 18.81 -7.68
N ARG A 141 3.99 17.92 -8.11
CA ARG A 141 3.83 16.60 -7.51
C ARG A 141 5.10 15.75 -7.59
N ILE A 142 5.85 15.84 -8.69
CA ILE A 142 7.13 15.14 -8.83
C ILE A 142 8.18 15.74 -7.90
N ALA A 143 8.26 17.07 -7.77
CA ALA A 143 9.17 17.71 -6.81
C ALA A 143 8.82 17.33 -5.37
N MET A 144 7.53 17.35 -5.00
CA MET A 144 7.05 16.89 -3.69
C MET A 144 7.39 15.41 -3.43
N LEU A 145 7.30 14.55 -4.44
CA LEU A 145 7.68 13.15 -4.32
C LEU A 145 9.17 13.00 -4.03
N GLN A 146 10.02 13.72 -4.75
CA GLN A 146 11.46 13.69 -4.51
C GLN A 146 11.81 14.12 -3.09
N GLU A 147 11.30 15.26 -2.65
CA GLU A 147 11.48 15.78 -1.30
C GLU A 147 10.99 14.78 -0.23
N ALA A 148 9.81 14.22 -0.43
CA ALA A 148 9.25 13.22 0.50
C ALA A 148 10.11 11.98 0.63
N VAL A 149 10.68 11.47 -0.47
CA VAL A 149 11.59 10.33 -0.45
C VAL A 149 12.87 10.67 0.32
N GLU A 150 13.44 11.85 0.10
CA GLU A 150 14.64 12.34 0.81
C GLU A 150 14.37 12.43 2.32
N ILE A 151 13.23 13.00 2.74
CA ILE A 151 12.83 13.10 4.15
C ILE A 151 12.67 11.70 4.76
N VAL A 152 11.93 10.80 4.11
CA VAL A 152 11.68 9.46 4.63
C VAL A 152 12.98 8.67 4.79
N LEU A 153 13.84 8.69 3.78
CA LEU A 153 15.14 8.00 3.84
C LEU A 153 16.06 8.59 4.92
N SER A 154 16.07 9.92 5.09
CA SER A 154 16.82 10.57 6.15
C SER A 154 16.28 10.13 7.53
N MET A 155 14.99 10.12 7.74
CA MET A 155 14.37 9.67 9.01
C MET A 155 14.66 8.22 9.36
N TRP A 156 14.88 7.37 8.36
CA TRP A 156 15.22 5.96 8.58
C TRP A 156 16.71 5.72 8.87
N SER A 157 17.58 6.61 8.39
CA SER A 157 19.02 6.37 8.37
C SER A 157 19.86 7.33 9.23
N GLN A 158 19.30 8.49 9.60
CA GLN A 158 20.02 9.51 10.35
C GLN A 158 19.45 9.68 11.76
N PRO A 159 20.31 10.04 12.74
CA PRO A 159 19.85 10.35 14.10
C PRO A 159 18.88 11.54 14.17
N GLU A 160 19.09 12.52 13.29
CA GLU A 160 18.28 13.73 13.18
C GLU A 160 18.03 14.05 11.70
N THR A 161 16.83 14.52 11.40
CA THR A 161 16.42 14.98 10.06
C THR A 161 16.04 16.45 10.13
N THR A 162 16.65 17.28 9.30
CA THR A 162 16.45 18.73 9.20
C THR A 162 15.91 19.12 7.83
#